data_28857f07c1abc6e6491e289a11309df0
#
_entry.id   28857f07c1abc6e6491e289a11309df0
#
_cell.length_a   1.000
_cell.length_b   1.000
_cell.length_c   1.000
_cell.angle_alpha   90.00
_cell.angle_beta   90.00
_cell.angle_gamma   90.00
#
_symmetry.space_group_name_H-M   'P 1'
#
loop_
_entity.id
_entity.type
_entity.pdbx_description
1 polymer ?
#
loop_
_entity_poly.entity_id
_entity_poly.type
_entity_poly.pdbx_seq_one_letter_code
_entity_poly.pdbx_strand_id
1 'polypeptide(L)'
;MSFGKIDAGNGLNWLTEGIGIVFRNPGAFLVMALIIGVINLIPFLGSLAILVCGPAFIGGIVYAARTEAEGGKAELGQLFQAFQQPGKIGPMLLLYLPSIVGAAVLLVCGLVFGLGALISGGLSAANGSGLDAGAIGGGVLVLVLIGVLVALAIYAFQFFAIPRVMLDGVEPFAAMKESFAACLANIGAFLVFGVVFTVLCCVAALVLIWIPIIGWIVMSGVATVILGAALFVAWRQVYAVGAAAASTIPPPAPQTPPPQP
;
A
#
# COMPACT_ATOMS: atom_id res chain seq x y z
N MET A 1 -20.56 -0.66 -3.24
CA MET A 1 -20.65 -0.12 -1.87
C MET A 1 -20.15 1.31 -1.87
N SER A 2 -20.78 2.21 -1.11
CA SER A 2 -20.34 3.60 -0.98
C SER A 2 -19.22 3.70 0.06
N PHE A 3 -18.19 4.47 -0.25
CA PHE A 3 -17.16 4.88 0.72
C PHE A 3 -17.48 6.30 1.21
N GLY A 4 -17.12 6.60 2.48
CA GLY A 4 -17.33 7.90 3.07
C GLY A 4 -16.19 8.88 2.79
N LYS A 5 -16.48 10.18 2.85
CA LYS A 5 -15.47 11.23 2.95
C LYS A 5 -15.13 11.45 4.41
N ILE A 6 -13.84 11.57 4.68
CA ILE A 6 -13.30 11.83 6.02
C ILE A 6 -12.32 13.00 5.99
N ASP A 7 -12.06 13.62 7.14
CA ASP A 7 -11.13 14.72 7.27
C ASP A 7 -9.68 14.30 7.11
N ALA A 8 -8.83 15.20 6.63
CA ALA A 8 -7.40 14.94 6.42
C ALA A 8 -6.67 14.48 7.69
N GLY A 9 -7.06 14.98 8.87
CA GLY A 9 -6.50 14.58 10.16
C GLY A 9 -6.64 13.10 10.47
N ASN A 10 -7.62 12.40 9.88
CA ASN A 10 -7.78 10.95 10.06
C ASN A 10 -6.61 10.14 9.51
N GLY A 11 -5.80 10.67 8.59
CA GLY A 11 -4.59 10.02 8.15
C GLY A 11 -3.60 9.75 9.30
N LEU A 12 -3.49 10.66 10.26
CA LEU A 12 -2.70 10.44 11.48
C LEU A 12 -3.38 9.42 12.41
N ASN A 13 -4.72 9.45 12.52
CA ASN A 13 -5.45 8.50 13.34
C ASN A 13 -5.30 7.06 12.82
N TRP A 14 -5.22 6.86 11.51
CA TRP A 14 -4.97 5.52 10.94
C TRP A 14 -3.67 4.93 11.45
N LEU A 15 -2.62 5.74 11.51
CA LEU A 15 -1.31 5.32 11.99
C LEU A 15 -1.31 5.09 13.50
N THR A 16 -1.80 6.04 14.29
CA THR A 16 -1.76 5.96 15.76
C THR A 16 -2.65 4.84 16.30
N GLU A 17 -3.83 4.66 15.73
CA GLU A 17 -4.73 3.57 16.10
C GLU A 17 -4.18 2.22 15.63
N GLY A 18 -3.61 2.15 14.41
CA GLY A 18 -2.94 0.95 13.91
C GLY A 18 -1.78 0.51 14.80
N ILE A 19 -0.93 1.45 15.23
CA ILE A 19 0.12 1.21 16.22
C ILE A 19 -0.50 0.73 17.55
N GLY A 20 -1.58 1.36 18.00
CA GLY A 20 -2.30 0.94 19.21
C GLY A 20 -2.79 -0.51 19.15
N ILE A 21 -3.31 -0.98 18.01
CA ILE A 21 -3.72 -2.38 17.80
C ILE A 21 -2.52 -3.32 17.91
N VAL A 22 -1.39 -2.99 17.29
CA VAL A 22 -0.16 -3.79 17.36
C VAL A 22 0.32 -3.93 18.80
N PHE A 23 0.25 -2.86 19.59
CA PHE A 23 0.67 -2.88 21.00
C PHE A 23 -0.30 -3.59 21.95
N ARG A 24 -1.51 -3.99 21.53
CA ARG A 24 -2.39 -4.85 22.34
C ARG A 24 -1.87 -6.29 22.41
N ASN A 25 -1.19 -6.75 21.35
CA ASN A 25 -0.61 -8.09 21.26
C ASN A 25 0.77 -8.05 20.62
N PRO A 26 1.75 -7.40 21.27
CA PRO A 26 3.05 -7.14 20.68
C PRO A 26 3.81 -8.42 20.31
N GLY A 27 3.56 -9.52 21.07
CA GLY A 27 4.21 -10.81 20.80
C GLY A 27 3.86 -11.38 19.43
N ALA A 28 2.57 -11.47 19.11
CA ALA A 28 2.11 -12.00 17.82
C ALA A 28 2.59 -11.13 16.65
N PHE A 29 2.40 -9.82 16.75
CA PHE A 29 2.79 -8.89 15.70
C PHE A 29 4.32 -8.77 15.53
N LEU A 30 5.10 -8.88 16.61
CA LEU A 30 6.56 -8.91 16.51
C LEU A 30 7.05 -10.17 15.77
N VAL A 31 6.46 -11.34 16.07
CA VAL A 31 6.84 -12.58 15.37
C VAL A 31 6.45 -12.49 13.88
N MET A 32 5.28 -11.94 13.54
CA MET A 32 4.92 -11.67 12.15
C MET A 32 5.93 -10.73 11.46
N ALA A 33 6.34 -9.66 12.15
CA ALA A 33 7.34 -8.72 11.65
C ALA A 33 8.70 -9.41 11.42
N LEU A 34 9.15 -10.26 12.35
CA LEU A 34 10.39 -11.01 12.22
C LEU A 34 10.35 -11.96 11.01
N ILE A 35 9.25 -12.67 10.80
CA ILE A 35 9.12 -13.56 9.63
C ILE A 35 9.23 -12.76 8.34
N ILE A 36 8.52 -11.65 8.19
CA ILE A 36 8.61 -10.79 7.01
C ILE A 36 10.03 -10.24 6.84
N GLY A 37 10.64 -9.78 7.93
CA GLY A 37 12.01 -9.27 7.93
C GLY A 37 13.03 -10.32 7.50
N VAL A 38 12.91 -11.55 7.98
CA VAL A 38 13.78 -12.68 7.62
C VAL A 38 13.55 -13.08 6.15
N ILE A 39 12.31 -13.11 5.67
CA ILE A 39 12.05 -13.35 4.24
C ILE A 39 12.75 -12.29 3.39
N ASN A 40 12.66 -11.02 3.76
CA ASN A 40 13.33 -9.92 3.05
C ASN A 40 14.88 -10.02 3.07
N LEU A 41 15.45 -10.73 4.03
CA LEU A 41 16.89 -10.90 4.13
C LEU A 41 17.45 -11.91 3.10
N ILE A 42 16.61 -12.82 2.60
CA ILE A 42 17.05 -13.84 1.63
C ILE A 42 17.25 -13.17 0.27
N PRO A 43 18.50 -13.08 -0.25
CA PRO A 43 18.75 -12.42 -1.52
C PRO A 43 17.97 -13.07 -2.66
N PHE A 44 17.45 -12.27 -3.58
CA PHE A 44 16.64 -12.66 -4.74
C PHE A 44 15.33 -13.39 -4.39
N LEU A 45 15.39 -14.53 -3.69
CA LEU A 45 14.20 -15.33 -3.36
C LEU A 45 13.26 -14.61 -2.39
N GLY A 46 13.80 -13.94 -1.38
CA GLY A 46 13.00 -13.17 -0.43
C GLY A 46 12.35 -11.97 -1.11
N SER A 47 13.11 -11.21 -1.90
CA SER A 47 12.57 -10.11 -2.68
C SER A 47 11.48 -10.57 -3.66
N LEU A 48 11.68 -11.73 -4.33
CA LEU A 48 10.67 -12.30 -5.21
C LEU A 48 9.44 -12.77 -4.44
N ALA A 49 9.60 -13.38 -3.27
CA ALA A 49 8.49 -13.81 -2.43
C ALA A 49 7.64 -12.62 -1.95
N ILE A 50 8.28 -11.55 -1.48
CA ILE A 50 7.57 -10.31 -1.08
C ILE A 50 6.98 -9.60 -2.30
N LEU A 51 7.68 -9.61 -3.42
CA LEU A 51 7.19 -9.05 -4.67
C LEU A 51 5.88 -9.71 -5.11
N VAL A 52 5.79 -11.03 -5.05
CA VAL A 52 4.63 -11.79 -5.52
C VAL A 52 3.56 -11.87 -4.42
N CYS A 53 3.95 -12.19 -3.19
CA CYS A 53 3.05 -12.51 -2.09
C CYS A 53 2.82 -11.33 -1.12
N GLY A 54 3.43 -10.16 -1.37
CA GLY A 54 3.32 -8.99 -0.49
C GLY A 54 1.89 -8.62 -0.13
N PRO A 55 0.97 -8.47 -1.10
CA PRO A 55 -0.44 -8.21 -0.79
C PRO A 55 -1.08 -9.29 0.08
N ALA A 56 -0.70 -10.57 -0.10
CA ALA A 56 -1.22 -11.68 0.70
C ALA A 56 -0.73 -11.60 2.17
N PHE A 57 0.54 -11.27 2.40
CA PHE A 57 1.08 -11.07 3.75
C PHE A 57 0.46 -9.85 4.43
N ILE A 58 0.36 -8.72 3.72
CA ILE A 58 -0.31 -7.52 4.25
C ILE A 58 -1.78 -7.84 4.55
N GLY A 59 -2.47 -8.58 3.68
CA GLY A 59 -3.84 -9.06 3.91
C GLY A 59 -3.97 -9.92 5.17
N GLY A 60 -2.98 -10.79 5.44
CA GLY A 60 -2.90 -11.55 6.68
C GLY A 60 -2.76 -10.66 7.91
N ILE A 61 -1.92 -9.62 7.86
CA ILE A 61 -1.78 -8.63 8.94
C ILE A 61 -3.08 -7.83 9.14
N VAL A 62 -3.73 -7.42 8.05
CA VAL A 62 -5.05 -6.74 8.09
C VAL A 62 -6.08 -7.63 8.80
N TYR A 63 -6.09 -8.94 8.51
CA TYR A 63 -6.96 -9.90 9.18
C TYR A 63 -6.63 -10.04 10.67
N ALA A 64 -5.35 -10.14 11.03
CA ALA A 64 -4.89 -10.19 12.42
C ALA A 64 -5.26 -8.91 13.19
N ALA A 65 -5.08 -7.74 12.57
CA ALA A 65 -5.46 -6.45 13.14
C ALA A 65 -6.97 -6.34 13.39
N ARG A 66 -7.78 -6.87 12.47
CA ARG A 66 -9.23 -6.98 12.65
C ARG A 66 -9.58 -7.85 13.85
N THR A 67 -8.99 -9.06 13.93
CA THR A 67 -9.25 -10.00 15.04
C THR A 67 -8.94 -9.35 16.39
N GLU A 68 -7.79 -8.67 16.50
CA GLU A 68 -7.39 -7.98 17.73
C GLU A 68 -8.32 -6.81 18.06
N ALA A 69 -8.74 -6.03 17.06
CA ALA A 69 -9.63 -4.89 17.26
C ALA A 69 -11.05 -5.29 17.66
N GLU A 70 -11.53 -6.46 17.22
CA GLU A 70 -12.85 -7.03 17.55
C GLU A 70 -12.85 -7.79 18.90
N GLY A 71 -11.74 -7.76 19.65
CA GLY A 71 -11.65 -8.37 20.99
C GLY A 71 -11.18 -9.82 20.99
N GLY A 72 -10.79 -10.37 19.84
CA GLY A 72 -10.07 -11.64 19.73
C GLY A 72 -8.60 -11.48 20.08
N LYS A 73 -7.80 -12.51 19.81
CA LYS A 73 -6.34 -12.47 19.90
C LYS A 73 -5.73 -12.74 18.52
N ALA A 74 -4.87 -11.84 18.09
CA ALA A 74 -4.09 -12.06 16.88
C ALA A 74 -3.14 -13.25 17.07
N GLU A 75 -3.08 -14.15 16.10
CA GLU A 75 -2.23 -15.32 16.07
C GLU A 75 -1.30 -15.30 14.86
N LEU A 76 -0.09 -15.87 15.02
CA LEU A 76 0.91 -15.94 13.97
C LEU A 76 0.37 -16.57 12.67
N GLY A 77 -0.48 -17.59 12.77
CA GLY A 77 -1.08 -18.26 11.62
C GLY A 77 -1.86 -17.34 10.70
N GLN A 78 -2.39 -16.24 11.22
CA GLN A 78 -3.17 -15.25 10.45
C GLN A 78 -2.32 -14.48 9.44
N LEU A 79 -1.00 -14.39 9.64
CA LEU A 79 -0.09 -13.86 8.60
C LEU A 79 -0.28 -14.59 7.26
N PHE A 80 -0.55 -15.89 7.32
CA PHE A 80 -0.73 -16.76 6.16
C PHE A 80 -2.21 -16.98 5.80
N GLN A 81 -3.12 -16.16 6.32
CA GLN A 81 -4.56 -16.35 6.15
C GLN A 81 -5.00 -16.38 4.68
N ALA A 82 -4.38 -15.55 3.82
CA ALA A 82 -4.68 -15.54 2.39
C ALA A 82 -4.33 -16.86 1.68
N PHE A 83 -3.35 -17.61 2.21
CA PHE A 83 -2.92 -18.91 1.68
C PHE A 83 -3.79 -20.07 2.22
N GLN A 84 -4.37 -19.90 3.40
CA GLN A 84 -5.18 -20.92 4.07
C GLN A 84 -6.64 -20.89 3.62
N GLN A 85 -7.17 -19.71 3.25
CA GLN A 85 -8.54 -19.57 2.80
C GLN A 85 -8.68 -19.97 1.32
N PRO A 86 -9.55 -20.97 0.99
CA PRO A 86 -9.79 -21.35 -0.38
C PRO A 86 -10.20 -20.16 -1.26
N GLY A 87 -9.58 -20.03 -2.44
CA GLY A 87 -9.90 -18.99 -3.41
C GLY A 87 -9.37 -17.58 -3.10
N LYS A 88 -8.66 -17.34 -1.99
CA LYS A 88 -8.13 -16.02 -1.64
C LYS A 88 -6.77 -15.69 -2.24
N ILE A 89 -5.91 -16.68 -2.42
CA ILE A 89 -4.53 -16.44 -2.86
C ILE A 89 -4.47 -15.80 -4.26
N GLY A 90 -5.22 -16.33 -5.23
CA GLY A 90 -5.25 -15.80 -6.60
C GLY A 90 -5.65 -14.32 -6.65
N PRO A 91 -6.80 -13.93 -6.09
CA PRO A 91 -7.21 -12.54 -5.95
C PRO A 91 -6.15 -11.64 -5.28
N MET A 92 -5.49 -12.12 -4.21
CA MET A 92 -4.43 -11.35 -3.55
C MET A 92 -3.20 -11.14 -4.42
N LEU A 93 -2.78 -12.14 -5.19
CA LEU A 93 -1.66 -12.02 -6.12
C LEU A 93 -1.96 -11.04 -7.25
N LEU A 94 -3.21 -10.98 -7.73
CA LEU A 94 -3.64 -10.03 -8.76
C LEU A 94 -3.52 -8.57 -8.31
N LEU A 95 -3.60 -8.28 -7.02
CA LEU A 95 -3.40 -6.94 -6.48
C LEU A 95 -1.97 -6.41 -6.71
N TYR A 96 -1.05 -7.27 -7.13
CA TYR A 96 0.31 -6.88 -7.48
C TYR A 96 0.43 -6.28 -8.90
N LEU A 97 -0.56 -6.46 -9.76
CA LEU A 97 -0.55 -5.95 -11.15
C LEU A 97 -0.18 -4.46 -11.27
N PRO A 98 -0.72 -3.52 -10.46
CA PRO A 98 -0.32 -2.11 -10.52
C PRO A 98 1.19 -1.92 -10.31
N SER A 99 1.82 -2.71 -9.45
CA SER A 99 3.27 -2.65 -9.20
C SER A 99 4.07 -3.14 -10.40
N ILE A 100 3.61 -4.19 -11.09
CA ILE A 100 4.25 -4.69 -12.32
C ILE A 100 4.16 -3.62 -13.43
N VAL A 101 2.98 -3.04 -13.63
CA VAL A 101 2.77 -1.98 -14.62
C VAL A 101 3.63 -0.76 -14.29
N GLY A 102 3.66 -0.33 -13.04
CA GLY A 102 4.48 0.78 -12.59
C GLY A 102 5.98 0.54 -12.78
N ALA A 103 6.47 -0.67 -12.48
CA ALA A 103 7.85 -1.06 -12.72
C ALA A 103 8.20 -1.02 -14.22
N ALA A 104 7.30 -1.49 -15.09
CA ALA A 104 7.48 -1.42 -16.54
C ALA A 104 7.55 0.03 -17.04
N VAL A 105 6.67 0.91 -16.54
CA VAL A 105 6.69 2.35 -16.86
C VAL A 105 8.01 2.98 -16.44
N LEU A 106 8.46 2.72 -15.20
CA LEU A 106 9.74 3.26 -14.70
C LEU A 106 10.94 2.73 -15.47
N LEU A 107 10.91 1.45 -15.88
CA LEU A 107 11.96 0.87 -16.72
C LEU A 107 12.04 1.57 -18.08
N VAL A 108 10.90 1.75 -18.75
CA VAL A 108 10.84 2.45 -20.05
C VAL A 108 11.33 3.90 -19.92
N CYS A 109 10.85 4.63 -18.91
CA CYS A 109 11.30 5.99 -18.65
C CYS A 109 12.81 6.03 -18.36
N GLY A 110 13.32 5.12 -17.52
CA GLY A 110 14.74 5.00 -17.20
C GLY A 110 15.60 4.73 -18.43
N LEU A 111 15.15 3.85 -19.33
CA LEU A 111 15.84 3.59 -20.61
C LEU A 111 15.83 4.81 -21.51
N VAL A 112 14.70 5.49 -21.69
CA VAL A 112 14.59 6.69 -22.54
C VAL A 112 15.50 7.80 -22.04
N PHE A 113 15.42 8.14 -20.75
CA PHE A 113 16.26 9.18 -20.15
C PHE A 113 17.73 8.78 -20.07
N GLY A 114 18.02 7.51 -19.76
CA GLY A 114 19.38 6.97 -19.68
C GLY A 114 20.07 6.99 -21.07
N LEU A 115 19.39 6.51 -22.11
CA LEU A 115 19.89 6.56 -23.49
C LEU A 115 20.06 8.01 -23.97
N GLY A 116 19.10 8.89 -23.63
CA GLY A 116 19.20 10.33 -23.94
C GLY A 116 20.43 10.96 -23.30
N ALA A 117 20.71 10.64 -22.03
CA ALA A 117 21.91 11.11 -21.31
C ALA A 117 23.21 10.57 -21.92
N LEU A 118 23.24 9.31 -22.34
CA LEU A 118 24.40 8.71 -23.00
C LEU A 118 24.68 9.35 -24.37
N ILE A 119 23.63 9.58 -25.17
CA ILE A 119 23.76 10.21 -26.49
C ILE A 119 24.23 11.68 -26.34
N SER A 120 23.58 12.44 -25.44
CA SER A 120 23.97 13.84 -25.22
C SER A 120 25.37 13.95 -24.64
N GLY A 121 25.75 13.10 -23.69
CA GLY A 121 27.09 13.03 -23.12
C GLY A 121 28.15 12.67 -24.15
N GLY A 122 27.87 11.70 -25.03
CA GLY A 122 28.76 11.34 -26.15
C GLY A 122 28.95 12.44 -27.14
N LEU A 123 27.88 13.16 -27.53
CA LEU A 123 27.96 14.34 -28.43
C LEU A 123 28.73 15.50 -27.78
N SER A 124 28.50 15.77 -26.51
CA SER A 124 29.22 16.78 -25.74
C SER A 124 30.71 16.49 -25.65
N ALA A 125 31.09 15.23 -25.40
CA ALA A 125 32.47 14.78 -25.39
C ALA A 125 33.11 14.92 -26.77
N ALA A 126 32.42 14.54 -27.84
CA ALA A 126 32.90 14.70 -29.22
C ALA A 126 33.12 16.15 -29.63
N ASN A 127 32.31 17.08 -29.12
CA ASN A 127 32.42 18.52 -29.38
C ASN A 127 33.35 19.25 -28.38
N GLY A 128 33.96 18.56 -27.42
CA GLY A 128 34.84 19.16 -26.41
C GLY A 128 34.11 20.07 -25.39
N SER A 129 32.78 20.01 -25.31
CA SER A 129 31.98 20.91 -24.46
C SER A 129 31.76 20.42 -23.05
N GLY A 130 32.27 19.24 -22.68
CA GLY A 130 32.04 18.62 -21.36
C GLY A 130 30.60 18.15 -21.13
N LEU A 131 30.37 17.45 -20.03
CA LEU A 131 29.02 17.00 -19.63
C LEU A 131 28.19 18.19 -19.14
N ASP A 132 27.01 18.38 -19.70
CA ASP A 132 26.05 19.38 -19.20
C ASP A 132 25.38 18.88 -17.93
N ALA A 133 25.89 19.31 -16.78
CA ALA A 133 25.36 18.96 -15.46
C ALA A 133 23.90 19.41 -15.29
N GLY A 134 23.47 20.48 -15.98
CA GLY A 134 22.10 20.96 -15.95
C GLY A 134 21.13 20.01 -16.66
N ALA A 135 21.51 19.50 -17.82
CA ALA A 135 20.71 18.53 -18.57
C ALA A 135 20.58 17.20 -17.80
N ILE A 136 21.67 16.71 -17.20
CA ILE A 136 21.66 15.49 -16.38
C ILE A 136 20.79 15.70 -15.15
N GLY A 137 20.97 16.81 -14.42
CA GLY A 137 20.17 17.12 -13.22
C GLY A 137 18.68 17.28 -13.52
N GLY A 138 18.32 17.91 -14.65
CA GLY A 138 16.95 18.03 -15.12
C GLY A 138 16.31 16.67 -15.43
N GLY A 139 17.03 15.79 -16.12
CA GLY A 139 16.56 14.43 -16.42
C GLY A 139 16.32 13.59 -15.17
N VAL A 140 17.23 13.66 -14.19
CA VAL A 140 17.08 12.97 -12.89
C VAL A 140 15.86 13.50 -12.13
N LEU A 141 15.67 14.82 -12.08
CA LEU A 141 14.50 15.42 -11.43
C LEU A 141 13.18 14.93 -12.05
N VAL A 142 13.08 14.89 -13.36
CA VAL A 142 11.88 14.39 -14.07
C VAL A 142 11.64 12.92 -13.75
N LEU A 143 12.68 12.07 -13.75
CA LEU A 143 12.55 10.66 -13.37
C LEU A 143 12.09 10.48 -11.93
N VAL A 144 12.59 11.29 -11.00
CA VAL A 144 12.15 11.26 -9.59
C VAL A 144 10.67 11.65 -9.49
N LEU A 145 10.24 12.70 -10.18
CA LEU A 145 8.83 13.12 -10.19
C LEU A 145 7.91 12.04 -10.78
N ILE A 146 8.30 11.44 -11.90
CA ILE A 146 7.56 10.31 -12.49
C ILE A 146 7.51 9.15 -11.48
N GLY A 147 8.63 8.81 -10.84
CA GLY A 147 8.71 7.76 -9.84
C GLY A 147 7.76 7.98 -8.67
N VAL A 148 7.70 9.19 -8.15
CA VAL A 148 6.76 9.57 -7.07
C VAL A 148 5.32 9.43 -7.53
N LEU A 149 4.96 9.91 -8.72
CA LEU A 149 3.60 9.80 -9.25
C LEU A 149 3.19 8.33 -9.47
N VAL A 150 4.08 7.52 -10.03
CA VAL A 150 3.85 6.08 -10.23
C VAL A 150 3.69 5.38 -8.88
N ALA A 151 4.53 5.68 -7.89
CA ALA A 151 4.41 5.12 -6.55
C ALA A 151 3.08 5.49 -5.88
N LEU A 152 2.68 6.77 -5.94
CA LEU A 152 1.38 7.21 -5.40
C LEU A 152 0.20 6.51 -6.09
N ALA A 153 0.27 6.31 -7.40
CA ALA A 153 -0.76 5.58 -8.14
C ALA A 153 -0.83 4.10 -7.70
N ILE A 154 0.32 3.41 -7.60
CA ILE A 154 0.39 2.02 -7.12
C ILE A 154 -0.23 1.92 -5.73
N TYR A 155 0.18 2.78 -4.81
CA TYR A 155 -0.38 2.81 -3.45
C TYR A 155 -1.88 3.08 -3.45
N ALA A 156 -2.38 4.01 -4.27
CA ALA A 156 -3.81 4.30 -4.35
C ALA A 156 -4.63 3.11 -4.87
N PHE A 157 -4.08 2.33 -5.80
CA PHE A 157 -4.74 1.11 -6.29
C PHE A 157 -4.75 -0.02 -5.24
N GLN A 158 -3.75 -0.12 -4.39
CA GLN A 158 -3.58 -1.23 -3.44
C GLN A 158 -4.11 -0.92 -2.04
N PHE A 159 -4.12 0.33 -1.60
CA PHE A 159 -4.33 0.76 -0.22
C PHE A 159 -5.62 0.19 0.39
N PHE A 160 -6.75 0.44 -0.21
CA PHE A 160 -8.03 -0.13 0.23
C PHE A 160 -8.35 -1.47 -0.45
N ALA A 161 -7.73 -1.80 -1.58
CA ALA A 161 -8.00 -3.04 -2.29
C ALA A 161 -7.59 -4.26 -1.47
N ILE A 162 -6.45 -4.20 -0.76
CA ILE A 162 -5.99 -5.30 0.08
C ILE A 162 -7.02 -5.67 1.16
N PRO A 163 -7.48 -4.76 2.04
CA PRO A 163 -8.51 -5.11 3.01
C PRO A 163 -9.84 -5.50 2.35
N ARG A 164 -10.24 -4.87 1.24
CA ARG A 164 -11.48 -5.20 0.53
C ARG A 164 -11.50 -6.63 -0.03
N VAL A 165 -10.40 -7.07 -0.64
CA VAL A 165 -10.28 -8.45 -1.13
C VAL A 165 -10.18 -9.42 0.04
N MET A 166 -9.39 -9.08 1.06
CA MET A 166 -9.15 -9.99 2.19
C MET A 166 -10.38 -10.14 3.08
N LEU A 167 -10.99 -9.04 3.49
CA LEU A 167 -12.07 -9.03 4.50
C LEU A 167 -13.45 -9.16 3.87
N ASP A 168 -13.70 -8.44 2.76
CA ASP A 168 -15.03 -8.36 2.15
C ASP A 168 -15.20 -9.32 0.96
N GLY A 169 -14.12 -9.94 0.47
CA GLY A 169 -14.17 -10.87 -0.65
C GLY A 169 -14.49 -10.22 -1.99
N VAL A 170 -14.25 -8.91 -2.13
CA VAL A 170 -14.48 -8.18 -3.39
C VAL A 170 -13.51 -8.65 -4.45
N GLU A 171 -13.97 -8.70 -5.69
CA GLU A 171 -13.16 -9.07 -6.85
C GLU A 171 -11.99 -8.07 -7.03
N PRO A 172 -10.74 -8.54 -7.37
CA PRO A 172 -9.54 -7.70 -7.33
C PRO A 172 -9.60 -6.44 -8.18
N PHE A 173 -10.10 -6.52 -9.43
CA PHE A 173 -10.16 -5.34 -10.30
C PHE A 173 -11.20 -4.33 -9.82
N ALA A 174 -12.33 -4.80 -9.31
CA ALA A 174 -13.34 -3.94 -8.68
C ALA A 174 -12.76 -3.29 -7.42
N ALA A 175 -12.07 -4.05 -6.58
CA ALA A 175 -11.42 -3.55 -5.38
C ALA A 175 -10.34 -2.50 -5.67
N MET A 176 -9.50 -2.71 -6.69
CA MET A 176 -8.50 -1.72 -7.12
C MET A 176 -9.15 -0.42 -7.63
N LYS A 177 -10.18 -0.52 -8.45
CA LYS A 177 -10.92 0.64 -8.95
C LYS A 177 -11.58 1.43 -7.81
N GLU A 178 -12.24 0.73 -6.89
CA GLU A 178 -12.83 1.34 -5.69
C GLU A 178 -11.75 1.98 -4.79
N SER A 179 -10.61 1.31 -4.60
CA SER A 179 -9.49 1.81 -3.80
C SER A 179 -8.97 3.13 -4.36
N PHE A 180 -8.72 3.20 -5.66
CA PHE A 180 -8.26 4.41 -6.31
C PHE A 180 -9.26 5.56 -6.15
N ALA A 181 -10.55 5.31 -6.38
CA ALA A 181 -11.61 6.30 -6.20
C ALA A 181 -11.72 6.77 -4.73
N ALA A 182 -11.62 5.84 -3.76
CA ALA A 182 -11.65 6.15 -2.33
C ALA A 182 -10.43 6.98 -1.89
N CYS A 183 -9.23 6.68 -2.41
CA CYS A 183 -8.02 7.46 -2.15
C CYS A 183 -8.15 8.89 -2.71
N LEU A 184 -8.66 9.04 -3.94
CA LEU A 184 -8.88 10.37 -4.52
C LEU A 184 -9.95 11.17 -3.75
N ALA A 185 -11.03 10.53 -3.31
CA ALA A 185 -12.07 11.20 -2.52
C ALA A 185 -11.56 11.62 -1.12
N ASN A 186 -10.55 10.92 -0.60
CA ASN A 186 -9.94 11.15 0.72
C ASN A 186 -8.44 11.52 0.60
N ILE A 187 -8.08 12.25 -0.47
CA ILE A 187 -6.68 12.53 -0.82
C ILE A 187 -5.93 13.20 0.33
N GLY A 188 -6.59 14.07 1.11
CA GLY A 188 -6.00 14.74 2.28
C GLY A 188 -5.54 13.73 3.34
N ALA A 189 -6.42 12.81 3.75
CA ALA A 189 -6.09 11.78 4.75
C ALA A 189 -5.03 10.80 4.22
N PHE A 190 -5.14 10.41 2.94
CA PHE A 190 -4.19 9.54 2.27
C PHE A 190 -2.78 10.14 2.22
N LEU A 191 -2.66 11.43 1.86
CA LEU A 191 -1.36 12.13 1.82
C LEU A 191 -0.79 12.35 3.22
N VAL A 192 -1.61 12.76 4.20
CA VAL A 192 -1.16 12.91 5.60
C VAL A 192 -0.62 11.59 6.13
N PHE A 193 -1.35 10.49 5.93
CA PHE A 193 -0.88 9.15 6.31
C PHE A 193 0.44 8.82 5.62
N GLY A 194 0.53 8.99 4.30
CA GLY A 194 1.73 8.67 3.51
C GLY A 194 2.95 9.46 3.96
N VAL A 195 2.81 10.77 4.17
CA VAL A 195 3.91 11.63 4.64
C VAL A 195 4.35 11.25 6.04
N VAL A 196 3.42 11.12 6.99
CA VAL A 196 3.76 10.78 8.39
C VAL A 196 4.38 9.39 8.48
N PHE A 197 3.83 8.40 7.76
CA PHE A 197 4.40 7.05 7.72
C PHE A 197 5.80 7.05 7.10
N THR A 198 6.02 7.79 6.02
CA THR A 198 7.35 7.91 5.38
C THR A 198 8.36 8.57 6.32
N VAL A 199 7.99 9.67 6.99
CA VAL A 199 8.86 10.34 7.98
C VAL A 199 9.21 9.40 9.13
N LEU A 200 8.22 8.65 9.66
CA LEU A 200 8.45 7.65 10.69
C LEU A 200 9.46 6.58 10.23
N CYS A 201 9.28 6.07 9.01
CA CYS A 201 10.20 5.10 8.42
C CYS A 201 11.59 5.68 8.20
N CYS A 202 11.72 6.92 7.74
CA CYS A 202 13.01 7.59 7.58
C CYS A 202 13.74 7.77 8.92
N VAL A 203 13.03 8.22 9.96
CA VAL A 203 13.61 8.37 11.31
C VAL A 203 14.05 7.01 11.86
N ALA A 204 13.21 5.98 11.73
CA ALA A 204 13.58 4.63 12.16
C ALA A 204 14.79 4.08 11.38
N ALA A 205 14.86 4.33 10.07
CA ALA A 205 16.00 3.93 9.24
C ALA A 205 17.31 4.62 9.69
N LEU A 206 17.28 5.91 10.02
CA LEU A 206 18.45 6.64 10.53
C LEU A 206 18.98 6.05 11.85
N VAL A 207 18.09 5.57 12.70
CA VAL A 207 18.47 4.91 13.97
C VAL A 207 19.01 3.50 13.73
N LEU A 208 18.34 2.74 12.87
CA LEU A 208 18.63 1.32 12.66
C LEU A 208 19.77 1.06 11.69
N ILE A 209 20.24 2.07 10.92
CA ILE A 209 21.36 1.93 9.98
C ILE A 209 22.66 1.48 10.67
N TRP A 210 22.81 1.78 11.97
CA TRP A 210 23.95 1.37 12.78
C TRP A 210 23.96 -0.11 13.13
N ILE A 211 22.87 -0.84 12.89
CA ILE A 211 22.71 -2.28 13.14
C ILE A 211 22.29 -2.96 11.82
N PRO A 212 23.19 -3.13 10.84
CA PRO A 212 22.80 -3.31 9.44
C PRO A 212 21.87 -4.51 9.19
N ILE A 213 22.17 -5.68 9.72
CA ILE A 213 21.34 -6.88 9.45
C ILE A 213 20.06 -6.86 10.29
N ILE A 214 20.19 -6.69 11.60
CA ILE A 214 19.04 -6.66 12.53
C ILE A 214 18.16 -5.45 12.24
N GLY A 215 18.77 -4.30 11.97
CA GLY A 215 18.06 -3.07 11.63
C GLY A 215 17.21 -3.24 10.37
N TRP A 216 17.73 -3.90 9.35
CA TRP A 216 16.98 -4.20 8.13
C TRP A 216 15.78 -5.13 8.38
N ILE A 217 15.98 -6.21 9.15
CA ILE A 217 14.93 -7.17 9.53
C ILE A 217 13.82 -6.44 10.30
N VAL A 218 14.19 -5.70 11.34
CA VAL A 218 13.25 -4.99 12.19
C VAL A 218 12.52 -3.91 11.39
N MET A 219 13.26 -3.11 10.62
CA MET A 219 12.67 -2.03 9.83
C MET A 219 11.64 -2.53 8.83
N SER A 220 12.02 -3.52 7.99
CA SER A 220 11.12 -4.04 6.94
C SER A 220 9.90 -4.76 7.52
N GLY A 221 10.10 -5.56 8.56
CA GLY A 221 9.02 -6.31 9.20
C GLY A 221 8.07 -5.42 9.98
N VAL A 222 8.59 -4.58 10.87
CA VAL A 222 7.77 -3.69 11.72
C VAL A 222 7.01 -2.67 10.90
N ALA A 223 7.66 -2.06 9.89
CA ALA A 223 6.97 -1.13 8.99
C ALA A 223 5.80 -1.81 8.25
N THR A 224 5.99 -3.05 7.78
CA THR A 224 4.92 -3.80 7.11
C THR A 224 3.76 -4.13 8.05
N VAL A 225 4.04 -4.50 9.31
CA VAL A 225 3.02 -4.79 10.31
C VAL A 225 2.23 -3.53 10.67
N ILE A 226 2.91 -2.42 10.93
CA ILE A 226 2.24 -1.13 11.20
C ILE A 226 1.40 -0.70 10.00
N LEU A 227 1.92 -0.83 8.78
CA LEU A 227 1.18 -0.53 7.54
C LEU A 227 -0.10 -1.37 7.47
N GLY A 228 -0.03 -2.68 7.65
CA GLY A 228 -1.19 -3.56 7.58
C GLY A 228 -2.25 -3.24 8.64
N ALA A 229 -1.84 -2.93 9.87
CA ALA A 229 -2.75 -2.51 10.93
C ALA A 229 -3.41 -1.14 10.61
N ALA A 230 -2.64 -0.18 10.08
CA ALA A 230 -3.17 1.12 9.65
C ALA A 230 -4.14 0.98 8.47
N LEU A 231 -3.87 0.09 7.52
CA LEU A 231 -4.78 -0.23 6.41
C LEU A 231 -6.13 -0.76 6.90
N PHE A 232 -6.12 -1.61 7.93
CA PHE A 232 -7.36 -2.06 8.57
C PHE A 232 -8.16 -0.90 9.15
N VAL A 233 -7.51 0.00 9.90
CA VAL A 233 -8.16 1.17 10.50
C VAL A 233 -8.73 2.09 9.43
N ALA A 234 -7.96 2.39 8.39
CA ALA A 234 -8.38 3.22 7.26
C ALA A 234 -9.61 2.62 6.55
N TRP A 235 -9.57 1.31 6.24
CA TRP A 235 -10.68 0.59 5.64
C TRP A 235 -11.93 0.68 6.51
N ARG A 236 -11.81 0.39 7.80
CA ARG A 236 -12.92 0.42 8.74
C ARG A 236 -13.58 1.81 8.77
N GLN A 237 -12.80 2.89 8.87
CA GLN A 237 -13.32 4.25 8.95
C GLN A 237 -14.01 4.68 7.65
N VAL A 238 -13.37 4.45 6.50
CA VAL A 238 -13.87 4.92 5.20
C VAL A 238 -15.12 4.15 4.76
N TYR A 239 -15.15 2.83 4.96
CA TYR A 239 -16.28 2.01 4.51
C TYR A 239 -17.41 1.91 5.54
N ALA A 240 -17.14 2.04 6.85
CA ALA A 240 -18.19 2.13 7.87
C ALA A 240 -19.02 3.43 7.72
N VAL A 241 -18.37 4.57 7.48
CA VAL A 241 -19.04 5.85 7.19
C VAL A 241 -19.89 5.75 5.91
N GLY A 242 -19.35 5.10 4.87
CA GLY A 242 -20.09 4.87 3.64
C GLY A 242 -21.32 3.98 3.82
N ALA A 243 -21.22 2.95 4.64
CA ALA A 243 -22.35 2.07 4.97
C ALA A 243 -23.45 2.81 5.76
N ALA A 244 -23.06 3.61 6.75
CA ALA A 244 -23.99 4.43 7.53
C ALA A 244 -24.73 5.45 6.64
N ALA A 245 -24.02 6.12 5.74
CA ALA A 245 -24.64 7.08 4.80
C ALA A 245 -25.61 6.38 3.83
N ALA A 246 -25.30 5.18 3.39
CA ALA A 246 -26.19 4.40 2.51
C ALA A 246 -27.47 3.94 3.22
N SER A 247 -27.42 3.67 4.53
CA SER A 247 -28.58 3.24 5.32
C SER A 247 -29.55 4.37 5.65
N THR A 248 -29.12 5.64 5.53
CA THR A 248 -29.98 6.82 5.75
C THR A 248 -30.80 7.22 4.52
N ILE A 249 -30.54 6.61 3.35
CA ILE A 249 -31.34 6.86 2.14
C ILE A 249 -32.63 6.05 2.27
N PRO A 250 -33.83 6.69 2.27
CA PRO A 250 -35.10 5.96 2.32
C PRO A 250 -35.20 4.99 1.14
N PRO A 251 -35.82 3.81 1.32
CA PRO A 251 -36.05 2.92 0.20
C PRO A 251 -36.87 3.64 -0.88
N PRO A 252 -36.62 3.39 -2.17
CA PRO A 252 -37.39 3.99 -3.25
C PRO A 252 -38.89 3.72 -3.01
N ALA A 253 -39.70 4.76 -3.16
CA ALA A 253 -41.16 4.64 -3.00
C ALA A 253 -41.69 3.48 -3.84
N PRO A 254 -42.64 2.69 -3.34
CA PRO A 254 -43.25 1.61 -4.10
C PRO A 254 -43.75 2.17 -5.44
N GLN A 255 -43.25 1.58 -6.53
CA GLN A 255 -43.72 1.93 -7.87
C GLN A 255 -45.21 1.54 -7.93
N THR A 256 -46.09 2.54 -8.08
CA THR A 256 -47.49 2.27 -8.36
C THR A 256 -47.57 1.47 -9.65
N PRO A 257 -48.25 0.32 -9.64
CA PRO A 257 -48.42 -0.45 -10.88
C PRO A 257 -49.12 0.43 -11.92
N PRO A 258 -48.74 0.30 -13.20
CA PRO A 258 -49.38 1.02 -14.28
C PRO A 258 -50.88 0.71 -14.27
N PRO A 259 -51.76 1.68 -14.59
CA PRO A 259 -53.19 1.43 -14.70
C PRO A 259 -53.44 0.31 -15.71
N GLN A 260 -54.13 -0.69 -15.24
CA GLN A 260 -54.57 -1.80 -16.14
C GLN A 260 -55.61 -1.28 -17.14
N PRO A 261 -55.57 -1.70 -18.41
CA PRO A 261 -56.47 -1.24 -19.46
C PRO A 261 -57.91 -1.67 -19.26
#